data_85bacb1066c42a8ff18dd72ec1aeaf0d
#
_entry.id   85bacb1066c42a8ff18dd72ec1aeaf0d
#
_cell.length_a   1.000
_cell.length_b   1.000
_cell.length_c   1.000
_cell.angle_alpha   90.00
_cell.angle_beta   90.00
_cell.angle_gamma   90.00
#
_symmetry.space_group_name_H-M   'P 1'
#
loop_
_entity.id
_entity.type
_entity.pdbx_description
1 polymer ?
#
loop_
_entity_poly.entity_id
_entity_poly.type
_entity_poly.pdbx_seq_one_letter_code
_entity_poly.pdbx_strand_id
1 'polypeptide(L)'
;IIIAMIGFYCASLFHGAMLVGGIAFLGVVAISISKRFIRSLSNYRLNIKYIIIMVPVSMIVGSFASNEFSIEYLGTFERLININYLISKTEAATRGVASWPEWTIINSPIEMFYKAPIRGMYIVFAPFPWDVIKIKHLIGMFDAFLFMYLSFLIFKNRKVIWNNFSLRIILIILLSYIFVFGIGVGNFGTGIRHRSKLVIMFILLAAPLIKKIVFIKNKKNLSFLKNTKN
;
A
#
# COMPACT_ATOMS: atom_id res chain seq x y z
N ILE A 1 6.38 3.53 -16.96
CA ILE A 1 7.34 3.10 -15.93
C ILE A 1 8.16 4.31 -15.47
N ILE A 2 8.88 5.01 -16.36
CA ILE A 2 9.77 6.15 -16.04
C ILE A 2 9.03 7.22 -15.24
N ILE A 3 7.88 7.70 -15.69
CA ILE A 3 7.07 8.71 -14.99
C ILE A 3 6.69 8.24 -13.58
N ALA A 4 6.31 6.97 -13.42
CA ALA A 4 6.01 6.42 -12.11
C ALA A 4 7.24 6.40 -11.19
N MET A 5 8.41 6.04 -11.72
CA MET A 5 9.67 6.05 -10.95
C MET A 5 10.07 7.46 -10.51
N ILE A 6 9.93 8.46 -11.39
CA ILE A 6 10.14 9.86 -11.03
C ILE A 6 9.17 10.26 -9.90
N GLY A 7 7.90 9.88 -10.00
CA GLY A 7 6.91 10.14 -8.96
C GLY A 7 7.27 9.51 -7.61
N PHE A 8 7.74 8.25 -7.58
CA PHE A 8 8.20 7.60 -6.35
C PHE A 8 9.46 8.24 -5.80
N TYR A 9 10.40 8.63 -6.66
CA TYR A 9 11.59 9.36 -6.25
C TYR A 9 11.21 10.69 -5.59
N CYS A 10 10.40 11.52 -6.24
CA CYS A 10 9.93 12.77 -5.66
C CYS A 10 9.18 12.55 -4.34
N ALA A 11 8.32 11.53 -4.25
CA ALA A 11 7.61 11.20 -3.02
C ALA A 11 8.57 10.78 -1.89
N SER A 12 9.67 10.10 -2.22
CA SER A 12 10.67 9.68 -1.25
C SER A 12 11.46 10.84 -0.65
N LEU A 13 11.63 11.95 -1.37
CA LEU A 13 12.24 13.17 -0.85
C LEU A 13 11.42 13.79 0.29
N PHE A 14 10.09 13.62 0.27
CA PHE A 14 9.21 14.07 1.36
C PHE A 14 9.09 13.03 2.48
N HIS A 15 9.22 11.75 2.16
CA HIS A 15 9.12 10.69 3.16
C HIS A 15 9.77 9.40 2.64
N GLY A 16 10.90 9.01 3.23
CA GLY A 16 11.70 7.85 2.78
C GLY A 16 10.92 6.54 2.64
N ALA A 17 9.91 6.29 3.51
CA ALA A 17 9.05 5.10 3.41
C ALA A 17 8.28 5.01 2.07
N MET A 18 8.10 6.12 1.32
CA MET A 18 7.46 6.10 0.01
C MET A 18 8.27 5.35 -1.05
N LEU A 19 9.56 5.19 -0.84
CA LEU A 19 10.44 4.37 -1.69
C LEU A 19 10.02 2.90 -1.74
N VAL A 20 9.44 2.38 -0.66
CA VAL A 20 8.94 1.00 -0.59
C VAL A 20 7.85 0.75 -1.63
N GLY A 21 6.98 1.73 -1.90
CA GLY A 21 6.01 1.66 -2.99
C GLY A 21 6.67 1.57 -4.37
N GLY A 22 7.78 2.28 -4.57
CA GLY A 22 8.58 2.19 -5.79
C GLY A 22 9.20 0.79 -5.97
N ILE A 23 9.74 0.22 -4.89
CA ILE A 23 10.28 -1.14 -4.89
C ILE A 23 9.18 -2.16 -5.20
N ALA A 24 8.02 -2.05 -4.55
CA ALA A 24 6.87 -2.92 -4.80
C ALA A 24 6.39 -2.81 -6.27
N PHE A 25 6.31 -1.60 -6.81
CA PHE A 25 5.98 -1.36 -8.21
C PHE A 25 6.98 -2.04 -9.15
N LEU A 26 8.29 -1.83 -8.94
CA LEU A 26 9.34 -2.46 -9.74
C LEU A 26 9.28 -3.98 -9.66
N GLY A 27 9.04 -4.55 -8.48
CA GLY A 27 8.88 -5.99 -8.28
C GLY A 27 7.74 -6.56 -9.12
N VAL A 28 6.57 -5.92 -9.13
CA VAL A 28 5.42 -6.37 -9.94
C VAL A 28 5.71 -6.24 -11.43
N VAL A 29 6.34 -5.15 -11.84
CA VAL A 29 6.74 -4.94 -13.24
C VAL A 29 7.77 -5.97 -13.66
N ALA A 30 8.80 -6.22 -12.86
CA ALA A 30 9.84 -7.22 -13.11
C ALA A 30 9.24 -8.62 -13.27
N ILE A 31 8.38 -9.06 -12.35
CA ILE A 31 7.69 -10.35 -12.42
C ILE A 31 6.84 -10.45 -13.70
N SER A 32 6.14 -9.38 -14.05
CA SER A 32 5.29 -9.35 -15.25
C SER A 32 6.10 -9.44 -16.54
N ILE A 33 7.24 -8.76 -16.58
CA ILE A 33 8.16 -8.78 -17.74
C ILE A 33 8.84 -10.15 -17.81
N SER A 34 9.34 -10.69 -16.69
CA SER A 34 9.97 -12.02 -16.66
C SER A 34 9.03 -13.11 -17.18
N LYS A 35 7.76 -13.10 -16.78
CA LYS A 35 6.76 -14.05 -17.30
C LYS A 35 6.56 -13.91 -18.82
N ARG A 36 6.57 -12.70 -19.35
CA ARG A 36 6.46 -12.45 -20.80
C ARG A 36 7.74 -12.87 -21.54
N PHE A 37 8.89 -12.60 -20.93
CA PHE A 37 10.19 -13.00 -21.48
C PHE A 37 10.34 -14.52 -21.57
N ILE A 38 10.00 -15.25 -20.50
CA ILE A 38 10.00 -16.72 -20.51
C ILE A 38 9.08 -17.28 -21.59
N ARG A 39 7.88 -16.74 -21.76
CA ARG A 39 6.97 -17.12 -22.85
C ARG A 39 7.55 -16.79 -24.24
N SER A 40 8.28 -15.70 -24.37
CA SER A 40 8.94 -15.28 -25.61
C SER A 40 10.09 -16.23 -25.98
N LEU A 41 10.86 -16.67 -24.98
CA LEU A 41 11.90 -17.68 -25.15
C LEU A 41 11.33 -19.03 -25.60
N SER A 42 10.24 -19.47 -24.96
CA SER A 42 9.54 -20.72 -25.32
C SER A 42 9.03 -20.71 -26.77
N ASN A 43 8.72 -19.54 -27.32
CA ASN A 43 8.23 -19.37 -28.69
C ASN A 43 9.33 -18.96 -29.70
N TYR A 44 10.61 -19.08 -29.33
CA TYR A 44 11.79 -18.67 -30.15
C TYR A 44 11.70 -17.20 -30.67
N ARG A 45 10.95 -16.32 -30.02
CA ARG A 45 10.80 -14.89 -30.38
C ARG A 45 11.41 -14.01 -29.30
N LEU A 46 12.71 -13.77 -29.38
CA LEU A 46 13.41 -12.82 -28.51
C LEU A 46 12.99 -11.39 -28.87
N ASN A 47 12.27 -10.75 -27.99
CA ASN A 47 11.93 -9.33 -28.16
C ASN A 47 12.89 -8.48 -27.32
N ILE A 48 13.78 -7.76 -28.00
CA ILE A 48 14.81 -6.92 -27.42
C ILE A 48 14.26 -5.88 -26.41
N LYS A 49 12.99 -5.49 -26.54
CA LYS A 49 12.31 -4.57 -25.60
C LYS A 49 12.30 -5.10 -24.16
N TYR A 50 12.25 -6.42 -23.97
CA TYR A 50 12.29 -7.00 -22.61
C TYR A 50 13.67 -6.89 -21.99
N ILE A 51 14.73 -7.05 -22.80
CA ILE A 51 16.13 -6.91 -22.33
C ILE A 51 16.38 -5.46 -21.93
N ILE A 52 15.97 -4.49 -22.77
CA ILE A 52 16.15 -3.04 -22.51
C ILE A 52 15.45 -2.61 -21.19
N ILE A 53 14.36 -3.25 -20.79
CA ILE A 53 13.67 -2.92 -19.54
C ILE A 53 14.25 -3.70 -18.36
N MET A 54 14.66 -4.95 -18.56
CA MET A 54 15.20 -5.80 -17.47
C MET A 54 16.55 -5.30 -16.95
N VAL A 55 17.43 -4.78 -17.83
CA VAL A 55 18.75 -4.28 -17.44
C VAL A 55 18.66 -3.11 -16.45
N PRO A 56 17.93 -2.01 -16.70
CA PRO A 56 17.78 -0.94 -15.73
C PRO A 56 17.09 -1.39 -14.45
N VAL A 57 16.09 -2.28 -14.54
CA VAL A 57 15.40 -2.81 -13.35
C VAL A 57 16.36 -3.63 -12.48
N SER A 58 17.20 -4.47 -13.08
CA SER A 58 18.20 -5.25 -12.33
C SER A 58 19.30 -4.36 -11.75
N MET A 59 19.72 -3.30 -12.44
CA MET A 59 20.67 -2.32 -11.91
C MET A 59 20.10 -1.57 -10.70
N ILE A 60 18.84 -1.13 -10.78
CA ILE A 60 18.17 -0.47 -9.66
C ILE A 60 18.02 -1.43 -8.47
N VAL A 61 17.58 -2.66 -8.70
CA VAL A 61 17.49 -3.69 -7.63
C VAL A 61 18.87 -3.98 -7.06
N GLY A 62 19.90 -4.08 -7.89
CA GLY A 62 21.29 -4.29 -7.47
C GLY A 62 21.85 -3.13 -6.65
N SER A 63 21.55 -1.88 -7.01
CA SER A 63 21.99 -0.71 -6.23
C SER A 63 21.29 -0.59 -4.89
N PHE A 64 20.05 -1.11 -4.76
CA PHE A 64 19.40 -1.26 -3.45
C PHE A 64 20.03 -2.37 -2.60
N ALA A 65 20.59 -3.39 -3.22
CA ALA A 65 21.29 -4.48 -2.52
C ALA A 65 22.74 -4.10 -2.14
N SER A 66 23.38 -3.16 -2.85
CA SER A 66 24.64 -2.57 -2.43
C SER A 66 24.33 -1.56 -1.31
N ASN A 67 25.02 -1.67 -0.17
CA ASN A 67 24.81 -0.87 1.05
C ASN A 67 25.02 0.66 0.88
N GLU A 68 25.15 1.15 -0.34
CA GLU A 68 25.33 2.57 -0.68
C GLU A 68 24.04 3.39 -0.58
N PHE A 69 22.87 2.73 -0.54
CA PHE A 69 21.58 3.43 -0.50
C PHE A 69 21.05 3.47 0.93
N SER A 70 21.11 4.62 1.58
CA SER A 70 20.47 4.86 2.86
C SER A 70 19.11 5.54 2.66
N ILE A 71 18.07 4.98 3.22
CA ILE A 71 16.75 5.63 3.32
C ILE A 71 16.73 6.37 4.64
N GLU A 72 16.65 7.70 4.61
CA GLU A 72 16.82 8.59 5.77
C GLU A 72 15.97 8.18 7.00
N TYR A 73 14.80 7.60 6.80
CA TYR A 73 13.89 7.13 7.86
C TYR A 73 14.00 5.64 8.22
N LEU A 74 14.45 4.81 7.28
CA LEU A 74 14.52 3.36 7.46
C LEU A 74 15.97 2.88 7.66
N GLY A 75 16.94 3.77 7.42
CA GLY A 75 18.36 3.44 7.48
C GLY A 75 18.87 2.73 6.23
N THR A 76 20.03 2.11 6.34
CA THR A 76 20.61 1.30 5.26
C THR A 76 19.78 0.04 5.04
N PHE A 77 19.88 -0.55 3.84
CA PHE A 77 19.22 -1.83 3.53
C PHE A 77 19.58 -2.93 4.54
N GLU A 78 20.80 -2.93 5.04
CA GLU A 78 21.27 -3.80 6.11
C GLU A 78 20.43 -3.66 7.39
N ARG A 79 20.03 -2.44 7.76
CA ARG A 79 19.15 -2.19 8.93
C ARG A 79 17.73 -2.68 8.70
N LEU A 80 17.23 -2.65 7.45
CA LEU A 80 15.90 -3.17 7.11
C LEU A 80 15.83 -4.70 7.20
N ILE A 81 16.94 -5.38 6.94
CA ILE A 81 17.07 -6.83 7.10
C ILE A 81 17.37 -7.19 8.57
N ASN A 82 17.93 -6.26 9.33
CA ASN A 82 18.23 -6.48 10.72
C ASN A 82 16.97 -6.47 11.59
N ILE A 83 16.52 -7.66 11.96
CA ILE A 83 15.30 -7.86 12.73
C ILE A 83 15.35 -7.14 14.08
N ASN A 84 16.49 -7.12 14.74
CA ASN A 84 16.66 -6.43 16.02
C ASN A 84 16.45 -4.92 15.88
N TYR A 85 16.90 -4.33 14.77
CA TYR A 85 16.62 -2.92 14.47
C TYR A 85 15.12 -2.67 14.24
N LEU A 86 14.42 -3.54 13.51
CA LEU A 86 12.98 -3.43 13.30
C LEU A 86 12.20 -3.57 14.61
N ILE A 87 12.60 -4.49 15.48
CA ILE A 87 12.02 -4.67 16.83
C ILE A 87 12.18 -3.39 17.64
N SER A 88 13.40 -2.85 17.75
CA SER A 88 13.66 -1.60 18.51
C SER A 88 12.86 -0.40 17.94
N LYS A 89 12.61 -0.37 16.65
CA LYS A 89 11.75 0.64 16.01
C LYS A 89 10.29 0.53 16.44
N THR A 90 9.74 -0.68 16.56
CA THR A 90 8.36 -0.86 17.02
C THR A 90 8.18 -0.43 18.46
N GLU A 91 9.16 -0.72 19.32
CA GLU A 91 9.19 -0.29 20.72
C GLU A 91 9.30 1.24 20.84
N ALA A 92 10.25 1.85 20.12
CA ALA A 92 10.43 3.30 20.13
C ALA A 92 9.20 4.06 19.60
N ALA A 93 8.48 3.49 18.63
CA ALA A 93 7.28 4.08 18.05
C ALA A 93 6.05 3.99 18.96
N THR A 94 6.05 3.03 19.93
CA THR A 94 4.94 2.78 20.85
C THR A 94 5.24 3.46 22.20
N ARG A 95 5.32 4.79 22.19
CA ARG A 95 5.58 5.59 23.39
C ARG A 95 4.56 6.73 23.54
N GLY A 96 4.19 7.05 24.78
CA GLY A 96 3.31 8.17 25.12
C GLY A 96 1.84 7.77 25.31
N VAL A 97 1.03 8.74 25.75
CA VAL A 97 -0.38 8.55 26.17
C VAL A 97 -1.32 8.14 25.00
N ALA A 98 -0.92 8.40 23.78
CA ALA A 98 -1.70 8.05 22.58
C ALA A 98 -1.09 6.85 21.82
N SER A 99 -0.25 6.06 22.49
CA SER A 99 0.36 4.87 21.91
C SER A 99 -0.66 3.76 21.70
N TRP A 100 -0.33 2.90 20.74
CA TRP A 100 -1.06 1.64 20.57
C TRP A 100 -0.86 0.74 21.78
N PRO A 101 -1.76 -0.25 21.98
CA PRO A 101 -1.62 -1.18 23.09
C PRO A 101 -0.25 -1.88 23.12
N GLU A 102 0.33 -2.06 24.30
CA GLU A 102 1.67 -2.64 24.48
C GLU A 102 1.83 -4.03 23.86
N TRP A 103 0.75 -4.83 23.85
CA TRP A 103 0.77 -6.16 23.23
C TRP A 103 1.07 -6.13 21.72
N THR A 104 0.96 -4.96 21.08
CA THR A 104 1.30 -4.79 19.66
C THR A 104 2.81 -4.65 19.43
N ILE A 105 3.61 -4.45 20.46
CA ILE A 105 5.08 -4.35 20.36
C ILE A 105 5.62 -5.70 19.88
N ILE A 106 6.52 -5.65 18.92
CA ILE A 106 7.18 -6.84 18.37
C ILE A 106 8.46 -7.07 19.17
N ASN A 107 8.57 -8.18 19.88
CA ASN A 107 9.72 -8.52 20.72
C ASN A 107 10.60 -9.63 20.10
N SER A 108 10.11 -10.31 19.09
CA SER A 108 10.86 -11.40 18.44
C SER A 108 10.58 -11.48 16.94
N PRO A 109 11.48 -12.13 16.15
CA PRO A 109 11.27 -12.36 14.71
C PRO A 109 9.97 -13.10 14.40
N ILE A 110 9.60 -14.06 15.22
CA ILE A 110 8.37 -14.86 15.04
C ILE A 110 7.14 -13.98 15.23
N GLU A 111 7.16 -13.09 16.22
CA GLU A 111 6.07 -12.16 16.47
C GLU A 111 5.83 -11.20 15.29
N MET A 112 6.86 -10.88 14.51
CA MET A 112 6.73 -10.01 13.35
C MET A 112 5.72 -10.58 12.33
N PHE A 113 5.65 -11.90 12.13
CA PHE A 113 4.75 -12.51 11.15
C PHE A 113 3.28 -12.25 11.43
N TYR A 114 2.86 -12.25 12.70
CA TYR A 114 1.46 -12.00 13.04
C TYR A 114 1.19 -10.60 13.59
N LYS A 115 2.15 -9.98 14.29
CA LYS A 115 1.95 -8.61 14.80
C LYS A 115 2.08 -7.53 13.73
N ALA A 116 2.94 -7.68 12.71
CA ALA A 116 3.05 -6.69 11.64
C ALA A 116 1.75 -6.51 10.84
N PRO A 117 1.02 -7.57 10.42
CA PRO A 117 -0.33 -7.41 9.86
C PRO A 117 -1.31 -6.71 10.81
N ILE A 118 -1.29 -7.04 12.11
CA ILE A 118 -2.16 -6.41 13.11
C ILE A 118 -1.84 -4.91 13.24
N ARG A 119 -0.57 -4.54 13.30
CA ARG A 119 -0.13 -3.13 13.30
C ARG A 119 -0.53 -2.42 12.01
N GLY A 120 -0.52 -3.12 10.86
CA GLY A 120 -1.09 -2.63 9.61
C GLY A 120 -2.60 -2.34 9.72
N MET A 121 -3.35 -3.19 10.42
CA MET A 121 -4.77 -2.93 10.70
C MET A 121 -4.95 -1.70 11.62
N TYR A 122 -4.07 -1.51 12.61
CA TYR A 122 -4.07 -0.30 13.44
C TYR A 122 -3.82 0.96 12.63
N ILE A 123 -2.92 0.93 11.63
CA ILE A 123 -2.72 2.07 10.72
C ILE A 123 -4.02 2.44 10.01
N VAL A 124 -4.77 1.46 9.52
CA VAL A 124 -5.93 1.70 8.66
C VAL A 124 -7.19 1.99 9.48
N PHE A 125 -7.39 1.30 10.62
CA PHE A 125 -8.68 1.24 11.29
C PHE A 125 -8.68 1.81 12.71
N ALA A 126 -7.53 2.09 13.30
CA ALA A 126 -7.50 2.66 14.65
C ALA A 126 -7.68 4.20 14.63
N PRO A 127 -8.17 4.81 15.72
CA PRO A 127 -8.54 4.16 16.97
C PRO A 127 -9.85 3.37 16.88
N PHE A 128 -9.87 2.21 17.52
CA PHE A 128 -11.09 1.44 17.70
C PHE A 128 -11.92 2.00 18.86
N PRO A 129 -13.22 1.65 19.00
CA PRO A 129 -14.06 2.15 20.08
C PRO A 129 -13.49 1.95 21.49
N TRP A 130 -12.78 0.85 21.73
CA TRP A 130 -12.13 0.54 23.00
C TRP A 130 -10.81 1.30 23.22
N ASP A 131 -10.24 1.92 22.19
CA ASP A 131 -9.02 2.75 22.27
C ASP A 131 -9.33 4.22 22.55
N VAL A 132 -10.61 4.60 22.59
CA VAL A 132 -11.06 5.98 22.75
C VAL A 132 -10.98 6.41 24.20
N ILE A 133 -9.90 7.06 24.60
CA ILE A 133 -9.66 7.62 25.94
C ILE A 133 -9.94 9.13 25.95
N LYS A 134 -9.76 9.82 24.81
CA LYS A 134 -9.85 11.28 24.69
C LYS A 134 -10.76 11.69 23.53
N ILE A 135 -11.40 12.86 23.62
CA ILE A 135 -12.26 13.42 22.55
C ILE A 135 -11.54 13.46 21.19
N LYS A 136 -10.23 13.73 21.17
CA LYS A 136 -9.41 13.69 19.93
C LYS A 136 -9.43 12.33 19.25
N HIS A 137 -9.58 11.25 20.00
CA HIS A 137 -9.67 9.90 19.43
C HIS A 137 -11.02 9.66 18.73
N LEU A 138 -12.11 10.33 19.15
CA LEU A 138 -13.42 10.26 18.48
C LEU A 138 -13.32 10.75 17.03
N ILE A 139 -12.65 11.87 16.79
CA ILE A 139 -12.43 12.40 15.42
C ILE A 139 -11.68 11.37 14.57
N GLY A 140 -10.63 10.75 15.13
CA GLY A 140 -9.88 9.68 14.46
C GLY A 140 -10.73 8.44 14.17
N MET A 141 -11.70 8.14 15.03
CA MET A 141 -12.62 7.01 14.85
C MET A 141 -13.58 7.23 13.67
N PHE A 142 -14.12 8.45 13.50
CA PHE A 142 -14.93 8.77 12.31
C PHE A 142 -14.14 8.59 11.01
N ASP A 143 -12.89 9.05 10.99
CA ASP A 143 -12.00 8.81 9.87
C ASP A 143 -11.74 7.30 9.67
N ALA A 144 -11.57 6.52 10.73
CA ALA A 144 -11.42 5.07 10.67
C ALA A 144 -12.63 4.37 10.02
N PHE A 145 -13.86 4.79 10.31
CA PHE A 145 -15.05 4.25 9.66
C PHE A 145 -15.06 4.47 8.15
N LEU A 146 -14.59 5.62 7.68
CA LEU A 146 -14.42 5.85 6.24
C LEU A 146 -13.47 4.80 5.62
N PHE A 147 -12.32 4.55 6.24
CA PHE A 147 -11.37 3.57 5.74
C PHE A 147 -11.89 2.13 5.86
N MET A 148 -12.67 1.79 6.88
CA MET A 148 -13.37 0.51 6.98
C MET A 148 -14.33 0.33 5.81
N TYR A 149 -15.13 1.36 5.51
CA TYR A 149 -16.05 1.35 4.38
C TYR A 149 -15.32 1.20 3.03
N LEU A 150 -14.26 1.97 2.80
CA LEU A 150 -13.46 1.86 1.57
C LEU A 150 -12.80 0.47 1.45
N SER A 151 -12.29 -0.08 2.56
CA SER A 151 -11.73 -1.43 2.60
C SER A 151 -12.77 -2.49 2.26
N PHE A 152 -14.00 -2.34 2.77
CA PHE A 152 -15.12 -3.22 2.42
C PHE A 152 -15.43 -3.15 0.92
N LEU A 153 -15.45 -1.96 0.32
CA LEU A 153 -15.66 -1.79 -1.12
C LEU A 153 -14.54 -2.44 -1.94
N ILE A 154 -13.29 -2.30 -1.51
CA ILE A 154 -12.13 -2.94 -2.15
C ILE A 154 -12.28 -4.47 -2.07
N PHE A 155 -12.61 -5.02 -0.91
CA PHE A 155 -12.83 -6.44 -0.73
C PHE A 155 -13.97 -6.97 -1.60
N LYS A 156 -15.09 -6.25 -1.68
CA LYS A 156 -16.23 -6.58 -2.54
C LYS A 156 -15.82 -6.60 -4.03
N ASN A 157 -14.91 -5.72 -4.44
CA ASN A 157 -14.41 -5.60 -5.80
C ASN A 157 -13.14 -6.42 -6.08
N ARG A 158 -12.67 -7.25 -5.16
CA ARG A 158 -11.38 -7.96 -5.26
C ARG A 158 -11.16 -8.68 -6.58
N LYS A 159 -12.20 -9.28 -7.18
CA LYS A 159 -12.11 -9.97 -8.48
C LYS A 159 -11.80 -8.99 -9.63
N VAL A 160 -12.45 -7.83 -9.64
CA VAL A 160 -12.22 -6.78 -10.65
C VAL A 160 -10.82 -6.20 -10.51
N ILE A 161 -10.43 -5.91 -9.27
CA ILE A 161 -9.09 -5.37 -8.94
C ILE A 161 -8.00 -6.35 -9.37
N TRP A 162 -8.17 -7.64 -9.05
CA TRP A 162 -7.16 -8.66 -9.36
C TRP A 162 -7.01 -8.91 -10.86
N ASN A 163 -8.10 -8.83 -11.62
CA ASN A 163 -8.08 -9.00 -13.07
C ASN A 163 -7.55 -7.78 -13.84
N ASN A 164 -7.56 -6.60 -13.22
CA ASN A 164 -7.03 -5.39 -13.83
C ASN A 164 -5.58 -5.15 -13.36
N PHE A 165 -4.63 -5.13 -14.30
CA PHE A 165 -3.21 -4.99 -13.99
C PHE A 165 -2.89 -3.70 -13.22
N SER A 166 -3.47 -2.56 -13.62
CA SER A 166 -3.22 -1.27 -12.97
C SER A 166 -3.77 -1.23 -11.54
N LEU A 167 -4.99 -1.72 -11.32
CA LEU A 167 -5.60 -1.77 -9.99
C LEU A 167 -4.84 -2.74 -9.07
N ARG A 168 -4.38 -3.86 -9.61
CA ARG A 168 -3.56 -4.82 -8.85
C ARG A 168 -2.23 -4.21 -8.40
N ILE A 169 -1.57 -3.41 -9.24
CA ILE A 169 -0.36 -2.68 -8.84
C ILE A 169 -0.68 -1.72 -7.70
N ILE A 170 -1.74 -0.91 -7.81
CA ILE A 170 -2.14 0.03 -6.77
C ILE A 170 -2.41 -0.71 -5.46
N LEU A 171 -3.10 -1.85 -5.50
CA LEU A 171 -3.36 -2.67 -4.32
C LEU A 171 -2.07 -3.17 -3.67
N ILE A 172 -1.12 -3.67 -4.45
CA ILE A 172 0.17 -4.17 -3.93
C ILE A 172 0.97 -3.04 -3.29
N ILE A 173 1.01 -1.86 -3.92
CA ILE A 173 1.68 -0.68 -3.35
C ILE A 173 1.00 -0.25 -2.06
N LEU A 174 -0.34 -0.21 -2.01
CA LEU A 174 -1.11 0.12 -0.81
C LEU A 174 -0.78 -0.83 0.34
N LEU A 175 -0.79 -2.15 0.08
CA LEU A 175 -0.46 -3.16 1.09
C LEU A 175 0.99 -3.03 1.58
N SER A 176 1.93 -2.72 0.69
CA SER A 176 3.33 -2.48 1.05
C SER A 176 3.48 -1.28 1.97
N TYR A 177 2.76 -0.18 1.72
CA TYR A 177 2.76 0.98 2.59
C TYR A 177 2.11 0.70 3.95
N ILE A 178 0.96 0.01 3.97
CA ILE A 178 0.31 -0.40 5.22
C ILE A 178 1.27 -1.23 6.07
N PHE A 179 1.99 -2.15 5.47
CA PHE A 179 2.97 -3.00 6.16
C PHE A 179 4.12 -2.18 6.76
N VAL A 180 4.76 -1.33 5.96
CA VAL A 180 5.91 -0.52 6.41
C VAL A 180 5.51 0.51 7.45
N PHE A 181 4.41 1.22 7.25
CA PHE A 181 3.91 2.15 8.26
C PHE A 181 3.44 1.42 9.52
N GLY A 182 2.88 0.21 9.40
CA GLY A 182 2.53 -0.63 10.52
C GLY A 182 3.72 -0.92 11.44
N ILE A 183 4.90 -1.19 10.87
CA ILE A 183 6.13 -1.38 11.65
C ILE A 183 6.63 -0.05 12.23
N GLY A 184 6.66 1.02 11.43
CA GLY A 184 7.28 2.29 11.80
C GLY A 184 6.44 3.19 12.71
N VAL A 185 5.13 2.94 12.87
CA VAL A 185 4.19 3.77 13.62
C VAL A 185 3.66 2.99 14.82
N GLY A 186 3.46 3.65 15.95
CA GLY A 186 2.97 3.03 17.18
C GLY A 186 2.04 3.93 17.99
N ASN A 187 1.54 5.04 17.42
CA ASN A 187 0.58 5.90 18.08
C ASN A 187 -0.53 6.39 17.13
N PHE A 188 -1.69 6.73 17.69
CA PHE A 188 -2.88 7.12 16.93
C PHE A 188 -2.69 8.39 16.09
N GLY A 189 -2.04 9.41 16.65
CA GLY A 189 -1.84 10.69 15.97
C GLY A 189 -0.97 10.55 14.71
N THR A 190 0.14 9.84 14.83
CA THR A 190 1.01 9.53 13.69
C THR A 190 0.31 8.59 12.71
N GLY A 191 -0.47 7.61 13.22
CA GLY A 191 -1.26 6.70 12.41
C GLY A 191 -2.23 7.43 11.48
N ILE A 192 -3.03 8.36 12.00
CA ILE A 192 -3.97 9.18 11.22
C ILE A 192 -3.24 9.99 10.13
N ARG A 193 -2.08 10.58 10.47
CA ARG A 193 -1.25 11.34 9.51
C ARG A 193 -0.71 10.47 8.38
N HIS A 194 -0.30 9.23 8.66
CA HIS A 194 0.16 8.31 7.62
C HIS A 194 -0.99 7.75 6.79
N ARG A 195 -2.12 7.47 7.41
CA ARG A 195 -3.34 7.00 6.75
C ARG A 195 -3.85 8.01 5.71
N SER A 196 -3.80 9.31 6.00
CA SER A 196 -4.23 10.35 5.06
C SER A 196 -3.43 10.33 3.74
N LYS A 197 -2.17 9.87 3.74
CA LYS A 197 -1.37 9.71 2.52
C LYS A 197 -1.86 8.56 1.64
N LEU A 198 -2.59 7.60 2.22
CA LEU A 198 -3.07 6.40 1.52
C LEU A 198 -4.47 6.59 0.93
N VAL A 199 -5.20 7.65 1.31
CA VAL A 199 -6.61 7.85 0.94
C VAL A 199 -6.85 7.80 -0.56
N ILE A 200 -5.97 8.39 -1.36
CA ILE A 200 -6.10 8.41 -2.83
C ILE A 200 -6.08 6.97 -3.38
N MET A 201 -5.21 6.10 -2.88
CA MET A 201 -5.14 4.71 -3.33
C MET A 201 -6.41 3.93 -2.94
N PHE A 202 -6.95 4.15 -1.74
CA PHE A 202 -8.23 3.58 -1.33
C PHE A 202 -9.37 4.03 -2.24
N ILE A 203 -9.45 5.31 -2.56
CA ILE A 203 -10.48 5.86 -3.47
C ILE A 203 -10.34 5.25 -4.87
N LEU A 204 -9.13 5.21 -5.44
CA LEU A 204 -8.89 4.63 -6.77
C LEU A 204 -9.30 3.16 -6.85
N LEU A 205 -9.06 2.39 -5.80
CA LEU A 205 -9.45 0.98 -5.74
C LEU A 205 -10.96 0.80 -5.56
N ALA A 206 -11.63 1.71 -4.84
CA ALA A 206 -13.08 1.68 -4.63
C ALA A 206 -13.87 2.27 -5.82
N ALA A 207 -13.30 3.18 -6.61
CA ALA A 207 -13.95 3.90 -7.71
C ALA A 207 -14.69 3.00 -8.74
N PRO A 208 -14.20 1.80 -9.13
CA PRO A 208 -14.91 0.95 -10.07
C PRO A 208 -16.32 0.55 -9.61
N LEU A 209 -16.57 0.49 -8.30
CA LEU A 209 -17.90 0.18 -7.75
C LEU A 209 -18.85 1.37 -7.89
N ILE A 210 -18.36 2.58 -7.64
CA ILE A 210 -19.13 3.83 -7.69
C ILE A 210 -19.62 4.07 -9.13
N LYS A 211 -18.78 3.85 -10.15
CA LYS A 211 -19.18 3.95 -11.56
C LYS A 211 -20.34 3.03 -11.93
N LYS A 212 -20.37 1.77 -11.43
CA LYS A 212 -21.47 0.85 -11.70
C LYS A 212 -22.83 1.36 -11.19
N ILE A 213 -22.85 1.99 -10.04
CA ILE A 213 -24.08 2.53 -9.44
C ILE A 213 -24.64 3.66 -10.31
N VAL A 214 -23.80 4.56 -10.82
CA VAL A 214 -24.20 5.70 -11.68
C VAL A 214 -24.76 5.20 -13.02
N PHE A 215 -24.14 4.21 -13.66
CA PHE A 215 -24.64 3.65 -14.92
C PHE A 215 -25.97 2.91 -14.77
N ILE A 216 -26.23 2.21 -13.69
CA ILE A 216 -27.51 1.54 -13.44
C ILE A 216 -28.62 2.58 -13.24
N LYS A 217 -28.36 3.68 -12.56
CA LYS A 217 -29.33 4.77 -12.35
C LYS A 217 -29.71 5.43 -13.69
N ASN A 218 -28.75 5.70 -14.57
CA ASN A 218 -29.02 6.28 -15.89
C ASN A 218 -29.77 5.32 -16.83
N LYS A 219 -29.51 4.01 -16.78
CA LYS A 219 -30.27 3.05 -17.61
C LYS A 219 -31.75 2.99 -17.21
N LYS A 220 -32.09 3.06 -15.92
CA LYS A 220 -33.48 3.10 -15.48
C LYS A 220 -34.19 4.36 -15.96
N ASN A 221 -33.54 5.51 -15.93
CA ASN A 221 -34.14 6.77 -16.40
C ASN A 221 -34.34 6.78 -17.92
N LEU A 222 -33.48 6.14 -18.71
CA LEU A 222 -33.63 6.02 -20.16
C LEU A 222 -34.77 5.05 -20.57
N SER A 223 -35.05 4.01 -19.78
CA SER A 223 -36.18 3.11 -20.03
C SER A 223 -37.53 3.78 -19.70
N PHE A 224 -37.58 4.68 -18.72
CA PHE A 224 -38.78 5.46 -18.39
C PHE A 224 -39.14 6.46 -19.51
N LEU A 225 -38.14 7.11 -20.13
CA LEU A 225 -38.35 8.06 -21.22
C LEU A 225 -38.73 7.37 -22.56
N LYS A 226 -38.41 6.08 -22.71
CA LYS A 226 -38.85 5.32 -23.90
C LYS A 226 -40.32 4.86 -23.81
N ASN A 227 -40.84 4.64 -22.62
CA ASN A 227 -42.24 4.21 -22.42
C ASN A 227 -43.25 5.37 -22.40
N THR A 228 -42.82 6.61 -22.41
CA THR A 228 -43.69 7.81 -22.48
C THR A 228 -43.87 8.37 -23.88
N LYS A 229 -43.35 7.67 -24.92
CA LYS A 229 -43.47 8.07 -26.34
C LYS A 229 -44.31 7.12 -27.22
N ASN A 230 -45.17 6.26 -26.63
CA ASN A 230 -46.15 5.47 -27.34
C ASN A 230 -47.57 5.91 -26.95
#